data_f810bbcd37adad1a605982b013a636ee
#
_entry.id   f810bbcd37adad1a605982b013a636ee
#
_cell.length_a   1.000
_cell.length_b   1.000
_cell.length_c   1.000
_cell.angle_alpha   90.00
_cell.angle_beta   90.00
_cell.angle_gamma   90.00
#
_symmetry.space_group_name_H-M   'P 1'
#
loop_
_entity.id
_entity.type
_entity.pdbx_description
1 polymer ?
#
loop_
_entity_poly.entity_id
_entity_poly.type
_entity_poly.pdbx_seq_one_letter_code
_entity_poly.pdbx_strand_id
1 'polypeptide(L)'
;MSVSTTRFFDNNSALFSKINDELKSLQGQVGTGEAELTLAKDIRDISKLSAADEKKSETNQFISNSKRAQSDLEFLDVAFDRLQNLLIRVQELAVESANDTLLPEERQQFVLEAQMVKLEILDVANQKDTFGNNLFGGISGIEKPFEINSDGEVNYLGSSLSKELQVTQGLAVKQNFSGLEVFDNIQDQDGSFSVFEVIDDLITSLEIDLNSNVSSNIFKDSGSAVIELPSTGPEGRMAFSLNIDSTQIDIDDTFYGNDFSQLVDTINTFTADTGVTASLLGDNQIQLDGDASNLIVSKFQHFGNDDVSASIKILEEENGAVLQTISENTLQSSKITGRITDVFEHFAGKRAEVSANSRRAQDSEVAQQDILITLEEDISEIRDADLASIITQLEFLMTQKDAAQATFTRITGKSLFDLIG
;
A
#
# COMPACT_ATOMS: atom_id res chain seq x y z
N MET A 1 62.96 2.73 68.78
CA MET A 1 61.77 3.61 68.55
C MET A 1 60.63 3.00 69.37
N SER A 2 59.94 3.80 70.17
CA SER A 2 58.85 3.28 70.97
C SER A 2 57.65 2.92 70.08
N VAL A 3 56.82 1.93 70.45
CA VAL A 3 55.60 1.49 69.77
C VAL A 3 54.64 2.67 69.50
N SER A 4 54.69 3.71 70.32
CA SER A 4 53.93 4.96 70.16
C SER A 4 54.35 5.78 68.90
N THR A 5 55.67 5.83 68.66
CA THR A 5 56.18 6.60 67.50
C THR A 5 55.86 5.92 66.17
N THR A 6 55.96 4.61 66.08
CA THR A 6 55.61 3.85 64.89
C THR A 6 54.13 3.99 64.61
N ARG A 7 53.25 3.86 65.60
CA ARG A 7 51.79 4.10 65.39
C ARG A 7 51.44 5.52 64.92
N PHE A 8 52.18 6.53 65.38
CA PHE A 8 52.01 7.91 64.96
C PHE A 8 52.36 8.07 63.46
N PHE A 9 53.51 7.49 63.05
CA PHE A 9 53.90 7.49 61.65
C PHE A 9 52.88 6.74 60.73
N ASP A 10 52.48 5.53 61.20
CA ASP A 10 51.48 4.73 60.41
C ASP A 10 50.14 5.45 60.31
N ASN A 11 49.65 6.05 61.38
CA ASN A 11 48.38 6.83 61.32
C ASN A 11 48.48 8.06 60.44
N ASN A 12 49.61 8.80 60.45
CA ASN A 12 49.77 9.95 59.53
C ASN A 12 49.92 9.52 58.07
N SER A 13 50.65 8.45 57.79
CA SER A 13 50.77 7.86 56.48
C SER A 13 49.41 7.45 55.95
N ALA A 14 48.57 6.78 56.73
CA ALA A 14 47.23 6.40 56.41
C ALA A 14 46.30 7.63 56.12
N LEU A 15 46.47 8.68 56.96
CA LEU A 15 45.76 9.95 56.79
C LEU A 15 46.13 10.64 55.46
N PHE A 16 47.44 10.74 55.17
CA PHE A 16 47.91 11.33 53.91
C PHE A 16 47.46 10.52 52.69
N SER A 17 47.51 9.20 52.77
CA SER A 17 46.96 8.35 51.68
C SER A 17 45.50 8.65 51.44
N LYS A 18 44.71 8.67 52.51
CA LYS A 18 43.25 8.96 52.42
C LYS A 18 42.97 10.34 51.81
N ILE A 19 43.70 11.40 52.25
CA ILE A 19 43.52 12.74 51.67
C ILE A 19 43.93 12.77 50.20
N ASN A 20 45.00 12.09 49.81
CA ASN A 20 45.43 12.04 48.41
C ASN A 20 44.44 11.25 47.53
N ASP A 21 43.89 10.15 48.03
CA ASP A 21 42.87 9.36 47.32
C ASP A 21 41.58 10.18 47.11
N GLU A 22 41.15 10.92 48.15
CA GLU A 22 39.96 11.79 48.10
C GLU A 22 40.18 13.00 47.16
N LEU A 23 41.40 13.62 47.20
CA LEU A 23 41.78 14.66 46.22
C LEU A 23 41.77 14.16 44.78
N LYS A 24 42.28 12.95 44.53
CA LYS A 24 42.30 12.34 43.22
C LYS A 24 40.87 12.05 42.72
N SER A 25 39.98 11.55 43.59
CA SER A 25 38.57 11.33 43.28
C SER A 25 37.87 12.64 42.90
N LEU A 26 37.98 13.69 43.75
CA LEU A 26 37.37 15.00 43.44
C LEU A 26 37.94 15.66 42.17
N GLN A 27 39.26 15.53 41.94
CA GLN A 27 39.85 15.99 40.66
C GLN A 27 39.33 15.23 39.46
N GLY A 28 39.06 13.93 39.59
CA GLY A 28 38.40 13.11 38.59
C GLY A 28 37.01 13.62 38.26
N GLN A 29 36.20 13.88 39.29
CA GLN A 29 34.84 14.40 39.16
C GLN A 29 34.82 15.79 38.51
N VAL A 30 35.75 16.67 38.86
CA VAL A 30 35.90 17.97 38.19
C VAL A 30 36.28 17.81 36.71
N GLY A 31 37.13 16.82 36.40
CA GLY A 31 37.61 16.56 35.05
C GLY A 31 36.55 15.95 34.14
N THR A 32 35.68 15.08 34.66
CA THR A 32 34.59 14.43 33.91
C THR A 32 33.27 15.20 33.95
N GLY A 33 33.06 16.00 35.00
CA GLY A 33 31.77 16.62 35.31
C GLY A 33 30.76 15.64 35.91
N GLU A 34 31.15 14.40 36.19
CA GLU A 34 30.27 13.35 36.71
C GLU A 34 30.54 13.06 38.19
N ALA A 35 29.49 12.80 38.96
CA ALA A 35 29.55 12.39 40.34
C ALA A 35 30.09 10.96 40.45
N GLU A 36 30.97 10.69 41.41
CA GLU A 36 31.46 9.36 41.69
C GLU A 36 30.42 8.56 42.52
N LEU A 37 29.61 7.74 41.84
CA LEU A 37 28.61 6.87 42.46
C LEU A 37 29.27 5.57 42.93
N THR A 38 29.10 5.21 44.20
CA THR A 38 29.63 3.97 44.79
C THR A 38 28.49 3.03 45.19
N LEU A 39 28.58 1.75 44.81
CA LEU A 39 27.61 0.71 45.17
C LEU A 39 27.29 0.64 46.66
N ALA A 40 28.25 0.96 47.53
CA ALA A 40 28.08 0.86 48.98
C ALA A 40 27.20 1.99 49.57
N LYS A 41 27.12 3.17 48.89
CA LYS A 41 26.40 4.35 49.38
C LYS A 41 25.23 4.73 48.51
N ASP A 42 25.37 4.57 47.17
CA ASP A 42 24.51 5.18 46.16
C ASP A 42 23.71 4.13 45.36
N ILE A 43 23.46 2.93 45.96
CA ILE A 43 22.79 1.81 45.26
C ILE A 43 21.44 2.18 44.67
N ARG A 44 20.71 3.09 45.32
CA ARG A 44 19.42 3.57 44.87
C ARG A 44 19.57 4.43 43.60
N ASP A 45 20.55 5.31 43.60
CA ASP A 45 20.77 6.26 42.50
C ASP A 45 21.40 5.54 41.31
N ILE A 46 22.29 4.57 41.55
CA ILE A 46 22.78 3.67 40.47
C ILE A 46 21.64 2.87 39.87
N SER A 47 20.70 2.36 40.67
CA SER A 47 19.54 1.61 40.15
C SER A 47 18.60 2.51 39.34
N LYS A 48 18.35 3.74 39.79
CA LYS A 48 17.55 4.71 39.06
C LYS A 48 18.22 5.12 37.74
N LEU A 49 19.52 5.39 37.77
CA LEU A 49 20.32 5.74 36.62
C LEU A 49 20.25 4.62 35.55
N SER A 50 20.46 3.36 35.98
CA SER A 50 20.37 2.21 35.08
C SER A 50 18.98 2.08 34.45
N ALA A 51 17.90 2.27 35.20
CA ALA A 51 16.53 2.24 34.68
C ALA A 51 16.24 3.41 33.74
N ALA A 52 16.78 4.60 34.06
CA ALA A 52 16.63 5.78 33.19
C ALA A 52 17.41 5.62 31.88
N ASP A 53 18.63 5.09 31.91
CA ASP A 53 19.43 4.82 30.70
C ASP A 53 18.78 3.74 29.83
N GLU A 54 18.20 2.68 30.41
CA GLU A 54 17.43 1.67 29.67
C GLU A 54 16.21 2.31 28.99
N LYS A 55 15.46 3.12 29.74
CA LYS A 55 14.28 3.83 29.22
C LYS A 55 14.65 4.84 28.13
N LYS A 56 15.76 5.55 28.29
CA LYS A 56 16.32 6.45 27.26
C LYS A 56 16.65 5.70 25.97
N SER A 57 17.25 4.52 26.07
CA SER A 57 17.56 3.67 24.91
C SER A 57 16.29 3.22 24.19
N GLU A 58 15.28 2.75 24.92
CA GLU A 58 13.98 2.36 24.39
C GLU A 58 13.28 3.56 23.70
N THR A 59 13.27 4.72 24.36
CA THR A 59 12.68 5.95 23.83
C THR A 59 13.34 6.39 22.52
N ASN A 60 14.67 6.35 22.44
CA ASN A 60 15.41 6.63 21.22
C ASN A 60 15.08 5.65 20.09
N GLN A 61 14.84 4.39 20.41
CA GLN A 61 14.40 3.41 19.42
C GLN A 61 13.01 3.74 18.89
N PHE A 62 12.06 4.15 19.75
CA PHE A 62 10.72 4.58 19.32
C PHE A 62 10.78 5.83 18.46
N ILE A 63 11.60 6.82 18.80
CA ILE A 63 11.82 8.00 17.95
C ILE A 63 12.36 7.61 16.57
N SER A 64 13.34 6.72 16.52
CA SER A 64 13.90 6.22 15.27
C SER A 64 12.86 5.47 14.43
N ASN A 65 12.05 4.61 15.07
CA ASN A 65 10.96 3.89 14.43
C ASN A 65 9.89 4.85 13.87
N SER A 66 9.52 5.88 14.65
CA SER A 66 8.54 6.89 14.23
C SER A 66 9.00 7.65 12.99
N LYS A 67 10.26 8.09 12.96
CA LYS A 67 10.87 8.76 11.80
C LYS A 67 10.90 7.86 10.57
N ARG A 68 11.25 6.59 10.78
CA ARG A 68 11.26 5.62 9.70
C ARG A 68 9.85 5.38 9.15
N ALA A 69 8.87 5.19 10.03
CA ALA A 69 7.47 5.02 9.62
C ALA A 69 6.96 6.22 8.82
N GLN A 70 7.26 7.46 9.27
CA GLN A 70 6.90 8.68 8.53
C GLN A 70 7.50 8.69 7.12
N SER A 71 8.79 8.37 6.98
CA SER A 71 9.46 8.33 5.68
C SER A 71 8.84 7.28 4.75
N ASP A 72 8.56 6.07 5.25
CA ASP A 72 7.98 4.99 4.45
C ASP A 72 6.54 5.33 4.02
N LEU A 73 5.77 5.97 4.90
CA LEU A 73 4.41 6.43 4.62
C LEU A 73 4.36 7.61 3.63
N GLU A 74 5.40 8.44 3.58
CA GLU A 74 5.54 9.50 2.56
C GLU A 74 5.73 8.91 1.16
N PHE A 75 6.52 7.84 1.01
CA PHE A 75 6.62 7.12 -0.26
C PHE A 75 5.30 6.51 -0.70
N LEU A 76 4.52 5.97 0.24
CA LEU A 76 3.19 5.46 -0.03
C LEU A 76 2.22 6.56 -0.47
N ASP A 77 2.24 7.74 0.17
CA ASP A 77 1.38 8.86 -0.25
C ASP A 77 1.68 9.31 -1.67
N VAL A 78 2.97 9.40 -2.05
CA VAL A 78 3.39 9.69 -3.43
C VAL A 78 2.94 8.61 -4.41
N ALA A 79 3.03 7.33 -4.03
CA ALA A 79 2.56 6.22 -4.85
C ALA A 79 1.04 6.29 -5.05
N PHE A 80 0.27 6.57 -4.02
CA PHE A 80 -1.19 6.75 -4.13
C PHE A 80 -1.57 7.97 -4.98
N ASP A 81 -0.82 9.07 -4.89
CA ASP A 81 -1.04 10.23 -5.76
C ASP A 81 -0.88 9.86 -7.25
N ARG A 82 0.19 9.12 -7.57
CA ARG A 82 0.42 8.61 -8.93
C ARG A 82 -0.69 7.66 -9.37
N LEU A 83 -1.12 6.72 -8.52
CA LEU A 83 -2.22 5.81 -8.80
C LEU A 83 -3.53 6.55 -9.08
N GLN A 84 -3.86 7.57 -8.31
CA GLN A 84 -5.06 8.38 -8.54
C GLN A 84 -5.02 9.08 -9.90
N ASN A 85 -3.87 9.64 -10.30
CA ASN A 85 -3.72 10.26 -11.62
C ASN A 85 -3.87 9.25 -12.77
N LEU A 86 -3.35 8.03 -12.62
CA LEU A 86 -3.51 6.95 -13.60
C LEU A 86 -4.98 6.50 -13.69
N LEU A 87 -5.68 6.40 -12.56
CA LEU A 87 -7.10 6.07 -12.56
C LEU A 87 -7.98 7.15 -13.23
N ILE A 88 -7.63 8.43 -13.07
CA ILE A 88 -8.31 9.51 -13.81
C ILE A 88 -8.19 9.24 -15.31
N ARG A 89 -7.02 8.82 -15.77
CA ARG A 89 -6.84 8.48 -17.19
C ARG A 89 -7.65 7.26 -17.62
N VAL A 90 -7.72 6.21 -16.77
CA VAL A 90 -8.61 5.05 -17.03
C VAL A 90 -10.08 5.49 -17.12
N GLN A 91 -10.52 6.38 -16.23
CA GLN A 91 -11.88 6.91 -16.25
C GLN A 91 -12.17 7.72 -17.52
N GLU A 92 -11.23 8.57 -17.95
CA GLU A 92 -11.36 9.30 -19.22
C GLU A 92 -11.49 8.33 -20.39
N LEU A 93 -10.63 7.30 -20.47
CA LEU A 93 -10.70 6.28 -21.51
C LEU A 93 -12.03 5.52 -21.49
N ALA A 94 -12.54 5.17 -20.30
CA ALA A 94 -13.82 4.49 -20.17
C ALA A 94 -15.00 5.37 -20.63
N VAL A 95 -14.96 6.67 -20.34
CA VAL A 95 -15.99 7.62 -20.81
C VAL A 95 -15.88 7.87 -22.33
N GLU A 96 -14.67 8.05 -22.83
CA GLU A 96 -14.43 8.25 -24.26
C GLU A 96 -14.81 7.00 -25.07
N SER A 97 -14.52 5.80 -24.54
CA SER A 97 -14.86 4.52 -25.16
C SER A 97 -16.36 4.22 -25.22
N ALA A 98 -17.14 4.87 -24.34
CA ALA A 98 -18.61 4.76 -24.35
C ALA A 98 -19.27 5.45 -25.55
N ASN A 99 -18.49 6.12 -26.42
CA ASN A 99 -19.02 6.78 -27.58
C ASN A 99 -19.20 5.79 -28.75
N ASP A 100 -20.43 5.45 -29.05
CA ASP A 100 -20.81 4.51 -30.14
C ASP A 100 -20.39 4.95 -31.55
N THR A 101 -19.93 6.20 -31.72
CA THR A 101 -19.47 6.74 -33.01
C THR A 101 -18.00 6.52 -33.31
N LEU A 102 -17.24 5.89 -32.35
CA LEU A 102 -15.83 5.63 -32.51
C LEU A 102 -15.53 4.65 -33.64
N LEU A 103 -14.56 5.03 -34.48
CA LEU A 103 -14.06 4.15 -35.52
C LEU A 103 -13.22 2.99 -34.93
N PRO A 104 -13.14 1.82 -35.59
CA PRO A 104 -12.34 0.70 -35.12
C PRO A 104 -10.85 1.07 -34.83
N GLU A 105 -10.27 1.94 -35.67
CA GLU A 105 -8.89 2.40 -35.49
C GLU A 105 -8.72 3.28 -34.23
N GLU A 106 -9.74 4.07 -33.88
CA GLU A 106 -9.72 4.89 -32.66
C GLU A 106 -9.85 4.01 -31.42
N ARG A 107 -10.73 3.00 -31.47
CA ARG A 107 -10.83 2.00 -30.36
C ARG A 107 -9.52 1.25 -30.14
N GLN A 108 -8.82 0.85 -31.21
CA GLN A 108 -7.50 0.22 -31.12
C GLN A 108 -6.48 1.11 -30.39
N GLN A 109 -6.54 2.43 -30.60
CA GLN A 109 -5.66 3.37 -29.88
C GLN A 109 -5.99 3.40 -28.39
N PHE A 110 -7.27 3.39 -28.02
CA PHE A 110 -7.68 3.31 -26.60
C PHE A 110 -7.28 1.99 -25.93
N VAL A 111 -7.36 0.87 -26.64
CA VAL A 111 -6.85 -0.44 -26.17
C VAL A 111 -5.36 -0.33 -25.83
N LEU A 112 -4.55 0.19 -26.77
CA LEU A 112 -3.12 0.35 -26.53
C LEU A 112 -2.82 1.29 -25.36
N GLU A 113 -3.57 2.37 -25.21
CA GLU A 113 -3.39 3.30 -24.10
C GLU A 113 -3.81 2.68 -22.77
N ALA A 114 -4.93 1.96 -22.70
CA ALA A 114 -5.36 1.24 -21.51
C ALA A 114 -4.33 0.18 -21.08
N GLN A 115 -3.74 -0.55 -22.04
CA GLN A 115 -2.65 -1.48 -21.78
C GLN A 115 -1.42 -0.78 -21.19
N MET A 116 -1.06 0.40 -21.71
CA MET A 116 0.06 1.19 -21.17
C MET A 116 -0.23 1.65 -19.74
N VAL A 117 -1.43 2.16 -19.47
CA VAL A 117 -1.84 2.58 -18.12
C VAL A 117 -1.83 1.38 -17.14
N LYS A 118 -2.29 0.19 -17.58
CA LYS A 118 -2.18 -1.04 -16.80
C LYS A 118 -0.74 -1.33 -16.39
N LEU A 119 0.20 -1.23 -17.32
CA LEU A 119 1.63 -1.45 -17.05
C LEU A 119 2.21 -0.38 -16.11
N GLU A 120 1.78 0.88 -16.22
CA GLU A 120 2.21 1.93 -15.30
C GLU A 120 1.65 1.72 -13.88
N ILE A 121 0.42 1.27 -13.72
CA ILE A 121 -0.15 0.89 -12.42
C ILE A 121 0.62 -0.30 -11.84
N LEU A 122 0.97 -1.29 -12.65
CA LEU A 122 1.80 -2.42 -12.24
C LEU A 122 3.21 -1.98 -11.80
N ASP A 123 3.80 -0.99 -12.48
CA ASP A 123 5.10 -0.41 -12.07
C ASP A 123 4.99 0.24 -10.68
N VAL A 124 3.93 1.01 -10.43
CA VAL A 124 3.68 1.59 -9.10
C VAL A 124 3.42 0.50 -8.05
N ALA A 125 2.66 -0.55 -8.40
CA ALA A 125 2.39 -1.68 -7.51
C ALA A 125 3.67 -2.46 -7.11
N ASN A 126 4.71 -2.41 -7.95
CA ASN A 126 6.03 -2.99 -7.70
C ASN A 126 7.07 -1.98 -7.20
N GLN A 127 6.65 -0.75 -6.86
CA GLN A 127 7.57 0.30 -6.42
C GLN A 127 8.23 -0.05 -5.09
N LYS A 128 9.50 0.35 -4.96
CA LYS A 128 10.33 0.13 -3.77
C LYS A 128 10.66 1.45 -3.08
N ASP A 129 10.88 1.36 -1.77
CA ASP A 129 11.47 2.45 -0.98
C ASP A 129 12.95 2.66 -1.32
N THR A 130 13.58 3.65 -0.69
CA THR A 130 15.02 3.94 -0.87
C THR A 130 15.94 2.82 -0.38
N PHE A 131 15.45 1.89 0.40
CA PHE A 131 16.19 0.74 0.94
C PHE A 131 15.96 -0.53 0.11
N GLY A 132 15.15 -0.46 -0.94
CA GLY A 132 14.84 -1.59 -1.82
C GLY A 132 13.72 -2.50 -1.31
N ASN A 133 12.95 -2.10 -0.28
CA ASN A 133 11.78 -2.83 0.17
C ASN A 133 10.56 -2.45 -0.67
N ASN A 134 9.71 -3.42 -0.98
CA ASN A 134 8.48 -3.17 -1.72
C ASN A 134 7.46 -2.41 -0.86
N LEU A 135 6.84 -1.38 -1.42
CA LEU A 135 5.79 -0.60 -0.75
C LEU A 135 4.52 -1.43 -0.53
N PHE A 136 4.22 -2.35 -1.46
CA PHE A 136 2.99 -3.16 -1.46
C PHE A 136 3.25 -4.67 -1.35
N GLY A 137 4.45 -5.07 -0.94
CA GLY A 137 4.83 -6.48 -0.77
C GLY A 137 4.38 -7.12 0.55
N GLY A 138 3.82 -6.35 1.47
CA GLY A 138 3.55 -6.79 2.84
C GLY A 138 4.84 -7.14 3.60
N ILE A 139 4.82 -8.19 4.41
CA ILE A 139 6.01 -8.69 5.15
C ILE A 139 6.93 -9.55 4.28
N SER A 140 6.55 -9.83 3.04
CA SER A 140 7.31 -10.67 2.11
C SER A 140 8.58 -9.96 1.64
N GLY A 141 9.69 -10.69 1.59
CA GLY A 141 10.95 -10.22 0.99
C GLY A 141 11.05 -10.52 -0.51
N ILE A 142 9.93 -10.76 -1.20
CA ILE A 142 9.89 -11.09 -2.63
C ILE A 142 10.38 -9.90 -3.46
N GLU A 143 11.04 -10.18 -4.58
CA GLU A 143 11.62 -9.13 -5.42
C GLU A 143 10.54 -8.31 -6.16
N LYS A 144 9.51 -8.98 -6.68
CA LYS A 144 8.36 -8.36 -7.33
C LYS A 144 7.07 -8.92 -6.74
N PRO A 145 6.30 -8.11 -6.01
CA PRO A 145 5.03 -8.55 -5.45
C PRO A 145 3.93 -8.81 -6.48
N PHE A 146 3.99 -8.19 -7.66
CA PHE A 146 3.01 -8.39 -8.73
C PHE A 146 3.71 -8.84 -10.01
N GLU A 147 3.18 -9.90 -10.65
CA GLU A 147 3.67 -10.42 -11.92
C GLU A 147 2.50 -10.69 -12.89
N ILE A 148 2.75 -10.49 -14.19
CA ILE A 148 1.80 -10.85 -15.25
C ILE A 148 2.03 -12.33 -15.59
N ASN A 149 0.96 -13.13 -15.57
CA ASN A 149 0.98 -14.52 -16.00
C ASN A 149 0.94 -14.66 -17.53
N SER A 150 0.98 -15.91 -18.04
CA SER A 150 0.92 -16.21 -19.49
C SER A 150 -0.39 -15.77 -20.14
N ASP A 151 -1.44 -15.61 -19.36
CA ASP A 151 -2.80 -15.25 -19.81
C ASP A 151 -3.04 -13.73 -19.79
N GLY A 152 -2.03 -12.96 -19.34
CA GLY A 152 -2.07 -11.49 -19.27
C GLY A 152 -2.67 -10.95 -17.97
N GLU A 153 -3.03 -11.82 -17.02
CA GLU A 153 -3.58 -11.43 -15.72
C GLU A 153 -2.46 -11.06 -14.74
N VAL A 154 -2.73 -10.10 -13.87
CA VAL A 154 -1.80 -9.67 -12.83
C VAL A 154 -2.06 -10.47 -11.56
N ASN A 155 -1.03 -11.19 -11.08
CA ASN A 155 -1.09 -11.99 -9.87
C ASN A 155 -0.26 -11.39 -8.75
N TYR A 156 -0.83 -11.37 -7.54
CA TYR A 156 -0.11 -10.98 -6.34
C TYR A 156 0.62 -12.17 -5.70
N LEU A 157 1.92 -12.03 -5.50
CA LEU A 157 2.81 -13.05 -4.91
C LEU A 157 3.33 -12.66 -3.53
N GLY A 158 2.97 -11.46 -3.05
CA GLY A 158 3.40 -10.92 -1.77
C GLY A 158 2.67 -11.53 -0.57
N SER A 159 2.85 -10.92 0.60
CA SER A 159 2.19 -11.32 1.84
C SER A 159 0.89 -10.54 2.06
N SER A 160 -0.14 -11.20 2.58
CA SER A 160 -1.37 -10.55 3.01
C SER A 160 -1.22 -9.71 4.30
N LEU A 161 -0.10 -9.85 5.01
CA LEU A 161 0.18 -9.13 6.24
C LEU A 161 1.05 -7.90 5.95
N SER A 162 0.66 -6.74 6.49
CA SER A 162 1.43 -5.51 6.45
C SER A 162 2.50 -5.50 7.53
N LYS A 163 3.60 -4.78 7.29
CA LYS A 163 4.69 -4.60 8.25
C LYS A 163 4.36 -3.45 9.17
N GLU A 164 4.58 -3.66 10.48
CA GLU A 164 4.31 -2.65 11.51
C GLU A 164 5.59 -2.32 12.29
N LEU A 165 5.70 -1.07 12.71
CA LEU A 165 6.75 -0.59 13.61
C LEU A 165 6.14 -0.11 14.91
N GLN A 166 6.71 -0.57 16.03
CA GLN A 166 6.36 -0.05 17.35
C GLN A 166 6.95 1.35 17.52
N VAL A 167 6.08 2.32 17.77
CA VAL A 167 6.41 3.74 17.98
C VAL A 167 6.24 4.18 19.44
N THR A 168 5.56 3.34 20.23
CA THR A 168 5.54 3.37 21.71
C THR A 168 5.39 1.95 22.23
N GLN A 169 5.43 1.77 23.56
CA GLN A 169 5.24 0.48 24.21
C GLN A 169 3.88 -0.18 23.90
N GLY A 170 2.86 0.58 23.54
CA GLY A 170 1.50 0.09 23.25
C GLY A 170 0.94 0.47 21.88
N LEU A 171 1.72 1.13 21.04
CA LEU A 171 1.27 1.59 19.71
C LEU A 171 2.24 1.15 18.63
N ALA A 172 1.70 0.43 17.65
CA ALA A 172 2.36 0.13 16.39
C ALA A 172 1.71 0.90 15.24
N VAL A 173 2.48 1.25 14.22
CA VAL A 173 2.06 1.96 13.03
C VAL A 173 2.44 1.12 11.82
N LYS A 174 1.53 0.98 10.84
CA LYS A 174 1.83 0.31 9.57
C LYS A 174 2.96 1.06 8.84
N GLN A 175 3.95 0.32 8.39
CA GLN A 175 5.09 0.83 7.61
C GLN A 175 4.83 0.69 6.10
N ASN A 176 4.12 -0.39 5.70
CA ASN A 176 3.74 -0.66 4.33
C ASN A 176 2.32 -1.28 4.28
N PHE A 177 1.85 -1.59 3.09
CA PHE A 177 0.57 -2.24 2.87
C PHE A 177 0.76 -3.56 2.10
N SER A 178 -0.19 -4.48 2.29
CA SER A 178 -0.31 -5.64 1.41
C SER A 178 -0.89 -5.22 0.08
N GLY A 179 -0.37 -5.76 -1.03
CA GLY A 179 -0.93 -5.54 -2.35
C GLY A 179 -2.37 -6.03 -2.47
N LEU A 180 -2.72 -7.15 -1.79
CA LEU A 180 -4.11 -7.62 -1.72
C LEU A 180 -5.06 -6.60 -1.08
N GLU A 181 -4.56 -5.86 -0.08
CA GLU A 181 -5.36 -4.85 0.61
C GLU A 181 -5.57 -3.59 -0.22
N VAL A 182 -4.66 -3.30 -1.16
CA VAL A 182 -4.66 -2.06 -1.94
C VAL A 182 -5.23 -2.27 -3.34
N PHE A 183 -4.79 -3.28 -4.07
CA PHE A 183 -5.11 -3.47 -5.49
C PHE A 183 -6.17 -4.54 -5.75
N ASP A 184 -6.37 -5.46 -4.79
CA ASP A 184 -7.36 -6.51 -4.85
C ASP A 184 -8.41 -6.30 -3.73
N ASN A 185 -9.39 -7.20 -3.64
CA ASN A 185 -10.44 -7.17 -2.60
C ASN A 185 -11.23 -5.86 -2.53
N ILE A 186 -11.33 -5.13 -3.65
CA ILE A 186 -12.22 -3.98 -3.77
C ILE A 186 -13.64 -4.51 -3.89
N GLN A 187 -14.57 -3.98 -3.09
CA GLN A 187 -15.92 -4.49 -3.02
C GLN A 187 -16.84 -3.69 -3.92
N ASP A 188 -17.64 -4.39 -4.73
CA ASP A 188 -18.82 -3.85 -5.40
C ASP A 188 -20.08 -4.62 -4.98
N GLN A 189 -21.20 -4.45 -5.67
CA GLN A 189 -22.46 -5.13 -5.39
C GLN A 189 -22.41 -6.63 -5.78
N ASP A 190 -21.51 -6.99 -6.71
CA ASP A 190 -21.38 -8.32 -7.28
C ASP A 190 -20.30 -9.16 -6.57
N GLY A 191 -19.44 -8.54 -5.75
CA GLY A 191 -18.38 -9.23 -5.02
C GLY A 191 -17.09 -8.42 -4.86
N SER A 192 -15.94 -9.11 -4.84
CA SER A 192 -14.62 -8.46 -4.80
C SER A 192 -13.93 -8.57 -6.15
N PHE A 193 -13.26 -7.51 -6.54
CA PHE A 193 -12.51 -7.43 -7.79
C PHE A 193 -11.16 -6.74 -7.59
N SER A 194 -10.28 -6.78 -8.61
CA SER A 194 -9.00 -6.10 -8.60
C SER A 194 -9.00 -4.85 -9.49
N VAL A 195 -8.10 -3.91 -9.22
CA VAL A 195 -7.88 -2.74 -10.09
C VAL A 195 -7.50 -3.17 -11.51
N PHE A 196 -6.70 -4.23 -11.63
CA PHE A 196 -6.25 -4.76 -12.91
C PHE A 196 -7.40 -5.39 -13.71
N GLU A 197 -8.32 -6.07 -13.02
CA GLU A 197 -9.52 -6.66 -13.63
C GLU A 197 -10.39 -5.58 -14.27
N VAL A 198 -10.61 -4.43 -13.62
CA VAL A 198 -11.39 -3.33 -14.20
C VAL A 198 -10.76 -2.78 -15.49
N ILE A 199 -9.44 -2.73 -15.57
CA ILE A 199 -8.74 -2.27 -16.77
C ILE A 199 -8.81 -3.35 -17.86
N ASP A 200 -8.71 -4.62 -17.49
CA ASP A 200 -8.88 -5.73 -18.45
C ASP A 200 -10.31 -5.80 -18.98
N ASP A 201 -11.30 -5.53 -18.14
CA ASP A 201 -12.69 -5.37 -18.54
C ASP A 201 -12.84 -4.23 -19.56
N LEU A 202 -12.19 -3.09 -19.32
CA LEU A 202 -12.20 -1.97 -20.28
C LEU A 202 -11.54 -2.37 -21.62
N ILE A 203 -10.38 -2.99 -21.58
CA ILE A 203 -9.67 -3.48 -22.78
C ILE A 203 -10.55 -4.46 -23.54
N THR A 204 -11.12 -5.43 -22.85
CA THR A 204 -11.99 -6.45 -23.45
C THR A 204 -13.23 -5.80 -24.09
N SER A 205 -13.85 -4.82 -23.43
CA SER A 205 -15.01 -4.12 -23.97
C SER A 205 -14.70 -3.36 -25.26
N LEU A 206 -13.49 -2.81 -25.36
CA LEU A 206 -13.00 -2.11 -26.55
C LEU A 206 -12.67 -3.09 -27.70
N GLU A 207 -12.11 -4.28 -27.36
CA GLU A 207 -11.72 -5.30 -28.33
C GLU A 207 -12.91 -6.10 -28.90
N ILE A 208 -13.96 -6.35 -28.10
CA ILE A 208 -15.13 -7.13 -28.52
C ILE A 208 -15.78 -6.51 -29.75
N ASP A 209 -15.87 -5.18 -29.83
CA ASP A 209 -16.42 -4.50 -31.02
C ASP A 209 -15.52 -4.58 -32.27
N LEU A 210 -14.20 -4.85 -32.11
CA LEU A 210 -13.26 -5.06 -33.19
C LEU A 210 -13.32 -6.48 -33.76
N ASN A 211 -13.66 -7.46 -32.93
CA ASN A 211 -13.68 -8.88 -33.27
C ASN A 211 -15.09 -9.41 -33.58
N SER A 212 -16.13 -8.58 -33.46
CA SER A 212 -17.51 -9.00 -33.73
C SER A 212 -17.87 -9.14 -35.25
N ASN A 213 -16.84 -9.10 -36.08
CA ASN A 213 -17.00 -9.34 -37.51
C ASN A 213 -17.12 -10.84 -37.82
N VAL A 214 -18.32 -11.36 -37.77
CA VAL A 214 -18.61 -12.70 -38.32
C VAL A 214 -18.83 -12.55 -39.81
N SER A 215 -17.77 -12.68 -40.55
CA SER A 215 -17.92 -12.97 -41.95
C SER A 215 -18.26 -14.45 -42.11
N SER A 216 -19.53 -14.76 -42.17
CA SER A 216 -19.97 -16.12 -42.42
C SER A 216 -20.31 -16.28 -43.89
N ASN A 217 -19.71 -17.26 -44.53
CA ASN A 217 -20.20 -17.76 -45.84
C ASN A 217 -21.50 -18.63 -45.67
N ILE A 218 -22.23 -18.44 -44.55
CA ILE A 218 -23.36 -19.28 -44.17
C ILE A 218 -24.41 -19.29 -45.29
N PHE A 219 -24.75 -18.15 -45.81
CA PHE A 219 -25.70 -18.05 -46.94
C PHE A 219 -25.22 -18.72 -48.21
N LYS A 220 -23.91 -18.79 -48.43
CA LYS A 220 -23.30 -19.28 -49.65
C LYS A 220 -23.45 -20.79 -49.83
N ASP A 221 -23.48 -21.54 -48.73
CA ASP A 221 -23.54 -23.01 -48.74
C ASP A 221 -24.96 -23.54 -48.55
N SER A 222 -25.81 -22.86 -47.77
CA SER A 222 -27.18 -23.31 -47.45
C SER A 222 -28.30 -22.38 -47.97
N GLY A 223 -28.00 -21.15 -48.35
CA GLY A 223 -29.00 -20.14 -48.68
C GLY A 223 -29.85 -19.69 -47.48
N SER A 224 -29.49 -20.11 -46.29
CA SER A 224 -30.18 -19.73 -45.05
C SER A 224 -29.20 -19.63 -43.88
N ALA A 225 -29.53 -18.81 -42.88
CA ALA A 225 -28.83 -18.71 -41.61
C ALA A 225 -29.86 -18.67 -40.48
N VAL A 226 -29.55 -19.27 -39.33
CA VAL A 226 -30.42 -19.20 -38.17
C VAL A 226 -29.74 -18.38 -37.07
N ILE A 227 -30.45 -17.40 -36.52
CA ILE A 227 -30.01 -16.61 -35.37
C ILE A 227 -30.85 -17.06 -34.19
N GLU A 228 -30.17 -17.54 -33.13
CA GLU A 228 -30.79 -17.81 -31.84
C GLU A 228 -30.55 -16.61 -30.90
N LEU A 229 -31.63 -16.04 -30.42
CA LEU A 229 -31.65 -14.91 -29.52
C LEU A 229 -31.73 -15.38 -28.03
N PRO A 230 -31.16 -14.63 -27.07
CA PRO A 230 -31.36 -14.95 -25.69
C PRO A 230 -32.82 -14.78 -25.27
N SER A 231 -33.21 -15.50 -24.21
CA SER A 231 -34.55 -15.35 -23.65
C SER A 231 -34.69 -14.01 -22.96
N THR A 232 -35.76 -13.26 -23.30
CA THR A 232 -36.05 -11.95 -22.69
C THR A 232 -36.84 -12.05 -21.38
N GLY A 233 -37.26 -13.24 -20.98
CA GLY A 233 -38.16 -13.39 -19.84
C GLY A 233 -39.54 -12.74 -20.11
N PRO A 234 -40.23 -12.18 -19.08
CA PRO A 234 -41.51 -11.50 -19.27
C PRO A 234 -41.37 -10.19 -20.11
N GLU A 235 -40.28 -9.47 -19.95
CA GLU A 235 -39.94 -8.24 -20.62
C GLU A 235 -38.42 -8.06 -20.65
N GLY A 236 -37.81 -7.83 -21.79
CA GLY A 236 -36.41 -7.56 -21.96
C GLY A 236 -36.12 -6.73 -23.18
N ARG A 237 -35.27 -5.71 -23.02
CA ARG A 237 -34.80 -4.89 -24.13
C ARG A 237 -33.50 -5.45 -24.68
N MET A 238 -33.38 -5.50 -26.00
CA MET A 238 -32.13 -5.85 -26.67
C MET A 238 -31.80 -4.80 -27.73
N ALA A 239 -30.50 -4.49 -27.83
CA ALA A 239 -29.96 -3.66 -28.90
C ALA A 239 -28.81 -4.39 -29.59
N PHE A 240 -28.80 -4.40 -30.92
CA PHE A 240 -27.69 -4.93 -31.72
C PHE A 240 -27.80 -4.41 -33.17
N SER A 241 -26.69 -4.43 -33.87
CA SER A 241 -26.68 -4.12 -35.31
C SER A 241 -26.51 -5.40 -36.11
N LEU A 242 -27.40 -5.61 -37.05
CA LEU A 242 -27.38 -6.70 -38.03
C LEU A 242 -26.92 -6.16 -39.36
N ASN A 243 -25.75 -6.54 -39.85
CA ASN A 243 -25.25 -6.17 -41.17
C ASN A 243 -25.37 -7.37 -42.09
N ILE A 244 -26.17 -7.20 -43.15
CA ILE A 244 -26.34 -8.17 -44.21
C ILE A 244 -25.71 -7.55 -45.47
N ASP A 245 -24.61 -8.11 -45.94
CA ASP A 245 -23.72 -7.55 -46.95
C ASP A 245 -23.32 -6.08 -46.65
N SER A 246 -23.86 -5.11 -47.35
CA SER A 246 -23.59 -3.69 -47.14
C SER A 246 -24.73 -2.94 -46.42
N THR A 247 -25.79 -3.63 -46.02
CA THR A 247 -26.97 -3.02 -45.40
C THR A 247 -26.94 -3.25 -43.90
N GLN A 248 -26.87 -2.17 -43.12
CA GLN A 248 -26.95 -2.21 -41.67
C GLN A 248 -28.39 -2.00 -41.21
N ILE A 249 -28.83 -2.86 -40.30
CA ILE A 249 -30.14 -2.81 -39.63
C ILE A 249 -29.86 -2.67 -38.15
N ASP A 250 -30.16 -1.52 -37.55
CA ASP A 250 -30.01 -1.29 -36.12
C ASP A 250 -31.32 -1.68 -35.43
N ILE A 251 -31.21 -2.56 -34.45
CA ILE A 251 -32.29 -3.06 -33.61
C ILE A 251 -32.08 -2.49 -32.21
N ASP A 252 -33.12 -1.87 -31.65
CA ASP A 252 -33.17 -1.39 -30.27
C ASP A 252 -34.63 -1.46 -29.80
N ASP A 253 -35.09 -2.63 -29.41
CA ASP A 253 -36.46 -2.91 -29.09
C ASP A 253 -36.64 -3.65 -27.75
N THR A 254 -37.85 -3.51 -27.18
CA THR A 254 -38.28 -4.27 -26.01
C THR A 254 -39.16 -5.44 -26.44
N PHE A 255 -38.75 -6.64 -26.07
CA PHE A 255 -39.41 -7.89 -26.37
C PHE A 255 -40.15 -8.46 -25.15
N TYR A 256 -41.31 -9.05 -25.38
CA TYR A 256 -42.16 -9.56 -24.35
C TYR A 256 -42.36 -11.07 -24.51
N GLY A 257 -41.96 -11.87 -23.52
CA GLY A 257 -42.22 -13.32 -23.52
C GLY A 257 -41.60 -14.08 -24.70
N ASN A 258 -40.41 -13.65 -25.19
CA ASN A 258 -39.70 -14.19 -26.36
C ASN A 258 -40.48 -13.99 -27.68
N ASP A 259 -41.39 -13.02 -27.76
CA ASP A 259 -42.04 -12.66 -29.04
C ASP A 259 -41.12 -11.76 -29.86
N PHE A 260 -40.49 -12.34 -30.86
CA PHE A 260 -39.59 -11.65 -31.82
C PHE A 260 -40.27 -11.32 -33.15
N SER A 261 -41.61 -11.36 -33.24
CA SER A 261 -42.34 -11.05 -34.47
C SER A 261 -42.05 -9.64 -34.98
N GLN A 262 -41.97 -8.66 -34.11
CA GLN A 262 -41.60 -7.29 -34.46
C GLN A 262 -40.19 -7.18 -35.08
N LEU A 263 -39.24 -7.95 -34.58
CA LEU A 263 -37.87 -8.01 -35.10
C LEU A 263 -37.89 -8.61 -36.53
N VAL A 264 -38.62 -9.68 -36.73
CA VAL A 264 -38.81 -10.29 -38.07
C VAL A 264 -39.42 -9.28 -39.05
N ASP A 265 -40.43 -8.56 -38.62
CA ASP A 265 -41.05 -7.51 -39.44
C ASP A 265 -40.04 -6.40 -39.77
N THR A 266 -39.25 -5.97 -38.81
CA THR A 266 -38.19 -4.96 -39.01
C THR A 266 -37.17 -5.42 -40.04
N ILE A 267 -36.63 -6.64 -39.92
CA ILE A 267 -35.67 -7.21 -40.90
C ILE A 267 -36.30 -7.28 -42.27
N ASN A 268 -37.54 -7.71 -42.36
CA ASN A 268 -38.27 -7.83 -43.65
C ASN A 268 -38.55 -6.50 -44.35
N THR A 269 -38.53 -5.38 -43.64
CA THR A 269 -38.60 -4.05 -44.31
C THR A 269 -37.37 -3.77 -45.20
N PHE A 270 -36.26 -4.43 -44.93
CA PHE A 270 -35.00 -4.31 -45.68
C PHE A 270 -34.79 -5.42 -46.71
N THR A 271 -35.76 -6.30 -46.93
CA THR A 271 -35.65 -7.41 -47.93
C THR A 271 -35.28 -6.93 -49.33
N ALA A 272 -35.77 -5.75 -49.73
CA ALA A 272 -35.45 -5.22 -51.04
C ALA A 272 -33.98 -4.81 -51.21
N ASP A 273 -33.32 -4.43 -50.11
CA ASP A 273 -31.93 -3.97 -50.05
C ASP A 273 -30.96 -5.12 -49.73
N THR A 274 -31.39 -6.09 -48.93
CA THR A 274 -30.55 -7.21 -48.44
C THR A 274 -30.72 -8.48 -49.28
N GLY A 275 -31.83 -8.64 -49.99
CA GLY A 275 -32.19 -9.90 -50.66
C GLY A 275 -32.55 -11.03 -49.67
N VAL A 276 -32.68 -10.73 -48.37
CA VAL A 276 -32.94 -11.70 -47.33
C VAL A 276 -34.32 -11.51 -46.73
N THR A 277 -35.03 -12.61 -46.45
CA THR A 277 -36.30 -12.63 -45.73
C THR A 277 -36.11 -13.31 -44.37
N ALA A 278 -36.72 -12.75 -43.35
CA ALA A 278 -36.71 -13.30 -42.00
C ALA A 278 -38.02 -14.03 -41.69
N SER A 279 -37.94 -15.13 -40.96
CA SER A 279 -39.09 -15.86 -40.45
C SER A 279 -38.80 -16.42 -39.03
N LEU A 280 -39.83 -16.52 -38.18
CA LEU A 280 -39.70 -17.16 -36.87
C LEU A 280 -39.56 -18.65 -37.03
N LEU A 281 -38.59 -19.22 -36.28
CA LEU A 281 -38.32 -20.65 -36.23
C LEU A 281 -38.26 -21.08 -34.75
N GLY A 282 -39.44 -21.34 -34.16
CA GLY A 282 -39.54 -21.62 -32.71
C GLY A 282 -39.61 -20.36 -31.82
N ASP A 283 -39.36 -20.55 -30.53
CA ASP A 283 -39.60 -19.50 -29.53
C ASP A 283 -38.56 -18.36 -29.55
N ASN A 284 -37.31 -18.68 -29.91
CA ASN A 284 -36.20 -17.71 -29.86
C ASN A 284 -35.23 -17.80 -31.04
N GLN A 285 -35.65 -18.46 -32.14
CA GLN A 285 -34.83 -18.58 -33.35
C GLN A 285 -35.48 -17.86 -34.52
N ILE A 286 -34.69 -17.13 -35.28
CA ILE A 286 -35.08 -16.45 -36.51
C ILE A 286 -34.28 -17.04 -37.68
N GLN A 287 -34.98 -17.54 -38.66
CA GLN A 287 -34.38 -17.99 -39.91
C GLN A 287 -34.30 -16.81 -40.89
N LEU A 288 -33.14 -16.65 -41.48
CA LEU A 288 -32.86 -15.70 -42.54
C LEU A 288 -32.63 -16.51 -43.80
N ASP A 289 -33.48 -16.29 -44.83
CA ASP A 289 -33.41 -16.97 -46.14
C ASP A 289 -33.06 -15.96 -47.22
N GLY A 290 -32.04 -16.23 -48.03
CA GLY A 290 -31.66 -15.33 -49.12
C GLY A 290 -30.29 -15.60 -49.69
N ASP A 291 -29.86 -14.74 -50.60
CA ASP A 291 -28.64 -14.89 -51.41
C ASP A 291 -27.51 -13.97 -50.92
N ALA A 292 -27.55 -13.56 -49.64
CA ALA A 292 -26.52 -12.71 -49.04
C ALA A 292 -25.18 -13.45 -48.87
N SER A 293 -24.10 -12.69 -48.98
CA SER A 293 -22.75 -13.25 -48.85
C SER A 293 -22.21 -13.17 -47.43
N ASN A 294 -22.60 -12.15 -46.65
CA ASN A 294 -22.10 -11.89 -45.32
C ASN A 294 -23.23 -11.59 -44.33
N LEU A 295 -23.13 -12.15 -43.17
CA LEU A 295 -23.97 -11.84 -42.01
C LEU A 295 -23.05 -11.42 -40.87
N ILE A 296 -23.20 -10.21 -40.37
CA ILE A 296 -22.46 -9.68 -39.26
C ILE A 296 -23.44 -9.22 -38.17
N VAL A 297 -23.29 -9.73 -36.95
CA VAL A 297 -24.04 -9.22 -35.81
C VAL A 297 -23.04 -8.51 -34.93
N SER A 298 -23.32 -7.27 -34.54
CA SER A 298 -22.42 -6.43 -33.73
C SER A 298 -23.20 -5.60 -32.70
N LYS A 299 -22.52 -5.02 -31.76
CA LYS A 299 -23.04 -4.11 -30.71
C LYS A 299 -24.17 -4.73 -29.88
N PHE A 300 -24.11 -6.04 -29.63
CA PHE A 300 -25.13 -6.72 -28.85
C PHE A 300 -25.15 -6.26 -27.41
N GLN A 301 -26.31 -5.79 -26.93
CA GLN A 301 -26.60 -5.39 -25.57
C GLN A 301 -27.97 -5.99 -25.18
N HIS A 302 -28.02 -6.54 -23.98
CA HIS A 302 -29.23 -7.08 -23.36
C HIS A 302 -29.54 -6.35 -22.07
N PHE A 303 -30.71 -5.75 -22.00
CA PHE A 303 -31.18 -5.03 -20.80
C PHE A 303 -32.29 -5.85 -20.11
N GLY A 304 -31.93 -6.75 -19.28
CA GLY A 304 -32.88 -7.63 -18.56
C GLY A 304 -32.15 -8.46 -17.51
N ASN A 305 -32.87 -9.16 -16.68
CA ASN A 305 -32.49 -9.86 -15.47
C ASN A 305 -31.02 -10.30 -15.40
N ASP A 306 -30.30 -9.82 -14.41
CA ASP A 306 -28.84 -9.82 -14.21
C ASP A 306 -28.14 -11.18 -14.04
N ASP A 307 -28.83 -12.32 -14.19
CA ASP A 307 -28.30 -13.62 -13.78
C ASP A 307 -27.80 -14.55 -14.91
N VAL A 308 -27.88 -14.16 -16.18
CA VAL A 308 -27.43 -15.03 -17.29
C VAL A 308 -26.68 -14.19 -18.32
N SER A 309 -25.43 -14.57 -18.62
CA SER A 309 -24.69 -14.04 -19.76
C SER A 309 -25.49 -14.27 -21.05
N ALA A 310 -26.19 -13.22 -21.50
CA ALA A 310 -26.95 -13.27 -22.73
C ALA A 310 -26.01 -13.43 -23.94
N SER A 311 -26.38 -14.23 -24.89
CA SER A 311 -25.62 -14.38 -26.13
C SER A 311 -26.56 -14.58 -27.33
N ILE A 312 -26.20 -13.97 -28.46
CA ILE A 312 -26.77 -14.30 -29.77
C ILE A 312 -25.91 -15.42 -30.35
N LYS A 313 -26.55 -16.49 -30.84
CA LYS A 313 -25.85 -17.58 -31.51
C LYS A 313 -26.26 -17.61 -32.99
N ILE A 314 -25.29 -17.85 -33.86
CA ILE A 314 -25.52 -18.17 -35.26
C ILE A 314 -25.39 -19.66 -35.40
N LEU A 315 -26.43 -20.28 -35.95
CA LEU A 315 -26.57 -21.71 -36.17
C LEU A 315 -26.53 -22.03 -37.67
N GLU A 316 -26.08 -23.25 -38.00
CA GLU A 316 -26.08 -23.74 -39.37
C GLU A 316 -27.51 -24.00 -39.87
N GLU A 317 -28.36 -24.52 -39.01
CA GLU A 317 -29.77 -24.82 -39.25
C GLU A 317 -30.58 -24.81 -37.95
N GLU A 318 -31.87 -25.00 -38.01
CA GLU A 318 -32.74 -25.13 -36.81
C GLU A 318 -32.17 -26.16 -35.84
N ASN A 319 -31.88 -25.74 -34.59
CA ASN A 319 -31.24 -26.56 -33.58
C ASN A 319 -29.96 -27.26 -34.02
N GLY A 320 -29.29 -26.73 -35.04
CA GLY A 320 -28.05 -27.24 -35.62
C GLY A 320 -26.80 -26.87 -34.79
N ALA A 321 -25.64 -27.12 -35.39
CA ALA A 321 -24.38 -26.75 -34.78
C ALA A 321 -24.24 -25.23 -34.62
N VAL A 322 -23.75 -24.77 -33.47
CA VAL A 322 -23.42 -23.35 -33.22
C VAL A 322 -22.16 -23.04 -34.01
N LEU A 323 -22.30 -22.17 -35.01
CA LEU A 323 -21.18 -21.67 -35.79
C LEU A 323 -20.46 -20.56 -35.08
N GLN A 324 -21.20 -19.69 -34.37
CA GLN A 324 -20.64 -18.62 -33.58
C GLN A 324 -21.57 -18.25 -32.44
N THR A 325 -20.94 -17.82 -31.32
CA THR A 325 -21.60 -17.20 -30.18
C THR A 325 -21.11 -15.77 -30.04
N ILE A 326 -22.05 -14.84 -30.02
CA ILE A 326 -21.81 -13.42 -29.79
C ILE A 326 -22.32 -13.13 -28.41
N SER A 327 -21.40 -13.06 -27.49
CA SER A 327 -21.71 -12.74 -26.08
C SER A 327 -22.16 -11.29 -26.00
N GLU A 328 -23.08 -11.03 -25.10
CA GLU A 328 -23.39 -9.66 -24.71
C GLU A 328 -22.09 -8.93 -24.40
N ASN A 329 -22.01 -7.67 -24.79
CA ASN A 329 -21.01 -6.77 -24.24
C ASN A 329 -21.43 -6.46 -22.79
N THR A 330 -21.24 -7.45 -21.88
CA THR A 330 -21.60 -7.41 -20.46
C THR A 330 -20.83 -6.33 -19.70
N LEU A 331 -19.80 -5.79 -20.33
CA LEU A 331 -18.98 -4.71 -19.80
C LEU A 331 -19.56 -3.38 -20.28
N GLN A 332 -20.79 -3.10 -19.87
CA GLN A 332 -21.41 -1.80 -20.11
C GLN A 332 -20.48 -0.72 -19.55
N SER A 333 -20.23 0.33 -20.32
CA SER A 333 -19.45 1.50 -19.91
C SER A 333 -19.89 2.05 -18.55
N SER A 334 -21.17 1.91 -18.21
CA SER A 334 -21.73 2.26 -16.90
C SER A 334 -21.18 1.38 -15.76
N LYS A 335 -21.06 0.06 -15.97
CA LYS A 335 -20.52 -0.89 -14.96
C LYS A 335 -19.03 -0.66 -14.77
N ILE A 336 -18.27 -0.50 -15.86
CA ILE A 336 -16.84 -0.18 -15.80
C ILE A 336 -16.62 1.16 -15.09
N THR A 337 -17.38 2.20 -15.45
CA THR A 337 -17.29 3.52 -14.80
C THR A 337 -17.66 3.44 -13.31
N GLY A 338 -18.65 2.62 -12.95
CA GLY A 338 -19.01 2.34 -11.57
C GLY A 338 -17.85 1.72 -10.80
N ARG A 339 -17.27 0.63 -11.30
CA ARG A 339 -16.11 -0.04 -10.69
C ARG A 339 -14.89 0.88 -10.58
N ILE A 340 -14.63 1.74 -11.57
CA ILE A 340 -13.56 2.74 -11.50
C ILE A 340 -13.82 3.71 -10.33
N THR A 341 -15.07 4.11 -10.12
CA THR A 341 -15.44 4.97 -8.98
C THR A 341 -15.20 4.26 -7.66
N ASP A 342 -15.55 2.98 -7.53
CA ASP A 342 -15.28 2.17 -6.35
C ASP A 342 -13.77 2.05 -6.09
N VAL A 343 -12.94 1.89 -7.13
CA VAL A 343 -11.47 1.93 -7.02
C VAL A 343 -10.98 3.28 -6.49
N PHE A 344 -11.53 4.39 -6.97
CA PHE A 344 -11.19 5.73 -6.47
C PHE A 344 -11.50 5.89 -4.98
N GLU A 345 -12.71 5.48 -4.57
CA GLU A 345 -13.11 5.56 -3.16
C GLU A 345 -12.22 4.66 -2.29
N HIS A 346 -11.90 3.47 -2.77
CA HIS A 346 -10.99 2.55 -2.09
C HIS A 346 -9.59 3.16 -1.90
N PHE A 347 -9.00 3.72 -2.97
CA PHE A 347 -7.69 4.35 -2.89
C PHE A 347 -7.69 5.61 -2.02
N ALA A 348 -8.76 6.41 -2.07
CA ALA A 348 -8.92 7.55 -1.18
C ALA A 348 -8.99 7.11 0.29
N GLY A 349 -9.69 6.02 0.59
CA GLY A 349 -9.73 5.40 1.91
C GLY A 349 -8.36 4.92 2.37
N LYS A 350 -7.60 4.22 1.51
CA LYS A 350 -6.24 3.77 1.81
C LYS A 350 -5.26 4.93 2.01
N ARG A 351 -5.33 5.97 1.18
CA ARG A 351 -4.55 7.20 1.36
C ARG A 351 -4.88 7.92 2.68
N ALA A 352 -6.14 7.94 3.08
CA ALA A 352 -6.54 8.46 4.39
C ALA A 352 -5.94 7.62 5.54
N GLU A 353 -5.87 6.29 5.40
CA GLU A 353 -5.20 5.41 6.37
C GLU A 353 -3.69 5.69 6.44
N VAL A 354 -3.00 5.88 5.30
CA VAL A 354 -1.60 6.31 5.23
C VAL A 354 -1.39 7.62 5.99
N SER A 355 -2.24 8.63 5.72
CA SER A 355 -2.18 9.93 6.38
C SER A 355 -2.43 9.85 7.89
N ALA A 356 -3.36 9.00 8.32
CA ALA A 356 -3.63 8.77 9.74
C ALA A 356 -2.46 8.09 10.45
N ASN A 357 -1.83 7.10 9.82
CA ASN A 357 -0.65 6.41 10.36
C ASN A 357 0.56 7.36 10.40
N SER A 358 0.74 8.23 9.41
CA SER A 358 1.80 9.25 9.39
C SER A 358 1.65 10.23 10.56
N ARG A 359 0.44 10.73 10.81
CA ARG A 359 0.16 11.60 11.98
C ARG A 359 0.41 10.89 13.30
N ARG A 360 -0.02 9.63 13.44
CA ARG A 360 0.25 8.83 14.65
C ARG A 360 1.74 8.67 14.90
N ALA A 361 2.53 8.44 13.85
CA ALA A 361 4.00 8.35 13.95
C ALA A 361 4.60 9.70 14.37
N GLN A 362 4.13 10.80 13.80
CA GLN A 362 4.57 12.15 14.14
C GLN A 362 4.23 12.52 15.59
N ASP A 363 2.99 12.31 16.02
CA ASP A 363 2.53 12.60 17.39
C ASP A 363 3.32 11.75 18.39
N SER A 364 3.60 10.48 18.05
CA SER A 364 4.43 9.61 18.87
C SER A 364 5.87 10.11 18.94
N GLU A 365 6.46 10.55 17.84
CA GLU A 365 7.82 11.11 17.84
C GLU A 365 7.92 12.30 18.80
N VAL A 366 6.98 13.26 18.74
CA VAL A 366 6.95 14.43 19.62
C VAL A 366 6.83 14.01 21.08
N ALA A 367 5.88 13.11 21.38
CA ALA A 367 5.69 12.62 22.75
C ALA A 367 6.93 11.89 23.29
N GLN A 368 7.62 11.09 22.46
CA GLN A 368 8.85 10.41 22.86
C GLN A 368 10.02 11.40 23.03
N GLN A 369 10.09 12.49 22.27
CA GLN A 369 11.08 13.55 22.46
C GLN A 369 10.88 14.26 23.80
N ASP A 370 9.65 14.55 24.19
CA ASP A 370 9.35 15.15 25.51
C ASP A 370 9.77 14.20 26.66
N ILE A 371 9.49 12.90 26.54
CA ILE A 371 9.96 11.89 27.50
C ILE A 371 11.49 11.85 27.53
N LEU A 372 12.15 11.91 26.38
CA LEU A 372 13.61 11.91 26.29
C LEU A 372 14.23 13.08 27.05
N ILE A 373 13.68 14.29 26.91
CA ILE A 373 14.13 15.50 27.63
C ILE A 373 14.00 15.27 29.14
N THR A 374 12.84 14.78 29.60
CA THR A 374 12.64 14.50 31.04
C THR A 374 13.63 13.47 31.57
N LEU A 375 13.88 12.39 30.79
CA LEU A 375 14.86 11.37 31.16
C LEU A 375 16.29 11.92 31.19
N GLU A 376 16.64 12.84 30.30
CA GLU A 376 17.95 13.49 30.30
C GLU A 376 18.12 14.41 31.51
N GLU A 377 17.07 15.12 31.92
CA GLU A 377 17.06 15.90 33.16
C GLU A 377 17.22 15.01 34.40
N ASP A 378 16.47 13.89 34.49
CA ASP A 378 16.57 12.92 35.60
C ASP A 378 17.98 12.28 35.68
N ILE A 379 18.55 11.93 34.50
CA ILE A 379 19.90 11.37 34.42
C ILE A 379 20.93 12.42 34.85
N SER A 380 20.78 13.68 34.39
CA SER A 380 21.67 14.78 34.77
C SER A 380 21.65 15.05 36.29
N GLU A 381 20.43 15.06 36.91
CA GLU A 381 20.30 15.25 38.36
C GLU A 381 21.08 14.20 39.19
N ILE A 382 21.17 12.97 38.68
CA ILE A 382 21.86 11.87 39.36
C ILE A 382 23.36 11.80 39.02
N ARG A 383 23.70 12.04 37.75
CA ARG A 383 25.03 11.82 37.18
C ARG A 383 25.94 13.04 37.31
N ASP A 384 25.39 14.24 37.19
CA ASP A 384 26.20 15.42 37.11
C ASP A 384 26.71 15.82 38.50
N ALA A 385 28.00 16.16 38.55
CA ALA A 385 28.65 16.57 39.76
C ALA A 385 28.34 18.04 40.10
N ASP A 386 28.03 18.34 41.39
CA ASP A 386 27.97 19.72 41.86
C ASP A 386 29.39 20.30 41.94
N LEU A 387 29.83 20.87 40.83
CA LEU A 387 31.19 21.40 40.68
C LEU A 387 31.50 22.49 41.72
N ALA A 388 30.52 23.29 42.16
CA ALA A 388 30.74 24.33 43.16
C ALA A 388 31.06 23.72 44.55
N SER A 389 30.30 22.69 44.94
CA SER A 389 30.56 21.91 46.15
C SER A 389 31.87 21.19 46.08
N ILE A 390 32.16 20.53 44.95
CA ILE A 390 33.41 19.76 44.77
C ILE A 390 34.66 20.65 44.82
N ILE A 391 34.63 21.81 44.17
CA ILE A 391 35.74 22.78 44.22
C ILE A 391 35.97 23.25 45.62
N THR A 392 34.89 23.55 46.38
CA THR A 392 34.99 23.95 47.79
C THR A 392 35.61 22.86 48.65
N GLN A 393 35.21 21.59 48.46
CA GLN A 393 35.78 20.45 49.15
C GLN A 393 37.25 20.22 48.76
N LEU A 394 37.59 20.40 47.52
CA LEU A 394 38.96 20.25 47.01
C LEU A 394 39.90 21.30 47.63
N GLU A 395 39.49 22.57 47.69
CA GLU A 395 40.25 23.64 48.37
C GLU A 395 40.41 23.36 49.87
N PHE A 396 39.35 22.87 50.53
CA PHE A 396 39.40 22.49 51.92
C PHE A 396 40.38 21.34 52.15
N LEU A 397 40.34 20.27 51.35
CA LEU A 397 41.27 19.13 51.48
C LEU A 397 42.71 19.52 51.15
N MET A 398 42.96 20.42 50.21
CA MET A 398 44.32 20.96 49.94
C MET A 398 44.85 21.71 51.14
N THR A 399 44.02 22.60 51.74
CA THR A 399 44.38 23.31 52.97
C THR A 399 44.66 22.37 54.14
N GLN A 400 43.81 21.31 54.29
CA GLN A 400 43.99 20.28 55.32
C GLN A 400 45.28 19.48 55.11
N LYS A 401 45.62 19.14 53.87
CA LYS A 401 46.86 18.46 53.51
C LYS A 401 48.05 19.29 53.85
N ASP A 402 48.05 20.60 53.49
CA ASP A 402 49.16 21.52 53.80
C ASP A 402 49.33 21.71 55.31
N ALA A 403 48.25 21.86 56.10
CA ALA A 403 48.29 21.95 57.52
C ALA A 403 48.82 20.64 58.20
N ALA A 404 48.40 19.48 57.69
CA ALA A 404 48.91 18.20 58.17
C ALA A 404 50.41 18.01 57.88
N GLN A 405 50.85 18.39 56.66
CA GLN A 405 52.27 18.36 56.29
C GLN A 405 53.11 19.28 57.18
N ALA A 406 52.68 20.53 57.44
CA ALA A 406 53.33 21.49 58.29
C ALA A 406 53.40 20.98 59.71
N THR A 407 52.33 20.38 60.22
CA THR A 407 52.30 19.76 61.60
C THR A 407 53.23 18.58 61.68
N PHE A 408 53.23 17.67 60.72
CA PHE A 408 54.07 16.50 60.63
C PHE A 408 55.57 16.95 60.60
N THR A 409 55.96 17.91 59.82
CA THR A 409 57.32 18.44 59.72
C THR A 409 57.78 19.07 61.04
N ARG A 410 56.92 19.80 61.76
CA ARG A 410 57.22 20.38 63.08
C ARG A 410 57.41 19.35 64.12
N ILE A 411 56.63 18.26 64.16
CA ILE A 411 56.76 17.19 65.16
C ILE A 411 57.99 16.35 64.87
N THR A 412 58.23 15.97 63.61
CA THR A 412 59.43 15.16 63.28
C THR A 412 60.72 15.94 63.34
N GLY A 413 60.72 17.23 63.03
CA GLY A 413 61.92 18.10 63.16
C GLY A 413 62.35 18.31 64.63
N LYS A 414 61.41 18.48 65.55
CA LYS A 414 61.75 18.62 66.97
C LYS A 414 62.27 17.30 67.58
N SER A 415 61.74 16.15 67.14
CA SER A 415 62.13 14.82 67.60
C SER A 415 63.55 14.45 67.16
N LEU A 416 64.08 14.96 66.07
CA LEU A 416 65.40 14.71 65.57
C LEU A 416 66.47 15.58 66.34
N PHE A 417 66.09 16.79 66.69
CA PHE A 417 66.98 17.70 67.42
C PHE A 417 67.09 17.36 68.93
N ASP A 418 66.02 16.79 69.50
CA ASP A 418 66.07 16.29 70.95
C ASP A 418 66.83 14.98 71.08
N LEU A 419 67.19 14.29 69.98
CA LEU A 419 67.94 13.03 69.99
C LEU A 419 69.46 13.27 69.84
N ILE A 420 69.89 14.46 69.42
CA ILE A 420 71.27 14.82 69.09
C ILE A 420 71.84 15.81 70.14
N GLY A 421 71.05 16.36 71.07
CA GLY A 421 71.46 17.28 72.11
C GLY A 421 71.70 16.65 73.49
#